data_c2d35346cab2618c4cb67935bfa3d32d
#
_entry.id   c2d35346cab2618c4cb67935bfa3d32d
#
_cell.length_a   1.000
_cell.length_b   1.000
_cell.length_c   1.000
_cell.angle_alpha   90.00
_cell.angle_beta   90.00
_cell.angle_gamma   90.00
#
_symmetry.space_group_name_H-M   'P 1'
#
loop_
_entity.id
_entity.type
_entity.pdbx_description
1 polymer ?
#
loop_
_entity_poly.entity_id
_entity_poly.type
_entity_poly.pdbx_seq_one_letter_code
_entity_poly.pdbx_strand_id
1 'polypeptide(L)'
;SANFVEEQAPGVFLKTLRNMWVVVSFFNPVIALLAVAVVPLATVGEHQETLLSHLGQMTGGPWLATVISIDAVTVLSGAVLTSFVGVSGLIKRMALDRIWPQALLKENRRGANYLILLIFFLLCVSILAITRGQLETLAGVYTISFLSVMAFFAIGNFLLKIKRATLPRPVYAGVLSVFLALVGVLVGLYGNVRKNPEYLIVFLQYFLPAVLVIYAMLERIAILNLILSAATSFYERFRRLAISSQVTIRRLVRELNEQEFVFFTKGDNVANLNKVMTYVEENEFTNRLKIVMLLPEGEVVPEGLLNDLHVLDRAYPNLHLEFVTMPGTFGPELIERLSQEWKIPKNFMFIGSPGNKFPYQISELGGVRLII
;
A
#
# COMPACT_ATOMS: atom_id res chain seq x y z
N SER A 1 4.14 5.11 -3.06
CA SER A 1 5.58 5.23 -2.75
C SER A 1 5.84 5.91 -1.40
N ALA A 2 5.08 6.93 -1.02
CA ALA A 2 5.26 7.58 0.29
C ALA A 2 5.03 6.64 1.50
N ASN A 3 4.28 5.56 1.32
CA ASN A 3 4.05 4.52 2.35
C ASN A 3 5.22 3.53 2.49
N PHE A 4 6.28 3.73 1.71
CA PHE A 4 7.38 2.76 1.53
C PHE A 4 8.71 3.29 1.93
N VAL A 5 8.78 4.52 2.43
CA VAL A 5 10.02 5.07 2.93
C VAL A 5 10.35 4.31 4.20
N GLU A 6 11.41 3.51 4.15
CA GLU A 6 12.03 2.95 5.34
C GLU A 6 12.26 4.06 6.38
N GLU A 7 12.32 3.69 7.64
CA GLU A 7 12.43 4.59 8.77
C GLU A 7 13.48 5.68 8.53
N GLN A 8 13.02 6.90 8.37
CA GLN A 8 13.87 8.08 8.21
C GLN A 8 13.65 9.02 9.39
N ALA A 9 14.68 9.73 9.76
CA ALA A 9 14.58 10.79 10.76
C ALA A 9 13.49 11.81 10.37
N PRO A 10 12.75 12.38 11.33
CA PRO A 10 11.67 13.32 11.07
C PRO A 10 12.13 14.49 10.17
N GLY A 11 11.36 14.76 9.11
CA GLY A 11 11.61 15.84 8.16
C GLY A 11 12.65 15.57 7.06
N VAL A 12 13.37 14.43 7.09
CA VAL A 12 14.35 14.06 6.05
C VAL A 12 13.64 13.79 4.73
N PHE A 13 12.52 13.07 4.74
CA PHE A 13 11.74 12.73 3.55
C PHE A 13 11.39 13.97 2.69
N LEU A 14 10.88 15.04 3.33
CA LEU A 14 10.50 16.27 2.62
C LEU A 14 11.70 16.96 1.99
N LYS A 15 12.85 16.99 2.69
CA LYS A 15 14.09 17.55 2.16
C LYS A 15 14.58 16.75 0.98
N THR A 16 14.55 15.42 1.07
CA THR A 16 14.95 14.51 0.00
C THR A 16 14.08 14.69 -1.24
N LEU A 17 12.75 14.70 -1.08
CA LEU A 17 11.82 14.94 -2.20
C LEU A 17 12.07 16.28 -2.88
N ARG A 18 12.25 17.34 -2.11
CA ARG A 18 12.55 18.69 -2.66
C ARG A 18 13.87 18.69 -3.43
N ASN A 19 14.91 18.10 -2.87
CA ASN A 19 16.22 18.05 -3.51
C ASN A 19 16.19 17.22 -4.79
N MET A 20 15.53 16.06 -4.76
CA MET A 20 15.31 15.23 -5.96
C MET A 20 14.53 15.99 -7.04
N TRP A 21 13.47 16.69 -6.65
CA TRP A 21 12.68 17.49 -7.60
C TRP A 21 13.53 18.56 -8.28
N VAL A 22 14.34 19.30 -7.53
CA VAL A 22 15.23 20.35 -8.07
C VAL A 22 16.24 19.74 -9.04
N VAL A 23 16.91 18.67 -8.63
CA VAL A 23 17.95 17.99 -9.45
C VAL A 23 17.33 17.46 -10.75
N VAL A 24 16.21 16.74 -10.68
CA VAL A 24 15.54 16.17 -11.85
C VAL A 24 15.00 17.26 -12.78
N SER A 25 14.40 18.32 -12.21
CA SER A 25 13.86 19.43 -13.00
C SER A 25 14.94 20.26 -13.72
N PHE A 26 16.17 20.23 -13.22
CA PHE A 26 17.30 20.92 -13.83
C PHE A 26 18.04 20.02 -14.85
N PHE A 27 18.43 18.82 -14.43
CA PHE A 27 19.29 17.97 -15.26
C PHE A 27 18.55 17.36 -16.48
N ASN A 28 17.30 16.95 -16.34
CA ASN A 28 16.58 16.35 -17.47
C ASN A 28 16.42 17.30 -18.67
N PRO A 29 15.95 18.53 -18.51
CA PRO A 29 15.87 19.48 -19.61
C PRO A 29 17.25 19.85 -20.17
N VAL A 30 18.27 20.00 -19.30
CA VAL A 30 19.64 20.35 -19.74
C VAL A 30 20.24 19.22 -20.60
N ILE A 31 20.14 17.96 -20.15
CA ILE A 31 20.62 16.81 -20.94
C ILE A 31 19.86 16.68 -22.26
N ALA A 32 18.53 16.85 -22.25
CA ALA A 32 17.74 16.80 -23.46
C ALA A 32 18.16 17.91 -24.45
N LEU A 33 18.38 19.12 -23.96
CA LEU A 33 18.81 20.24 -24.79
C LEU A 33 20.22 20.02 -25.35
N LEU A 34 21.14 19.52 -24.54
CA LEU A 34 22.51 19.17 -24.99
C LEU A 34 22.49 18.06 -26.03
N ALA A 35 21.66 17.02 -25.86
CA ALA A 35 21.54 15.95 -26.81
C ALA A 35 21.07 16.47 -28.18
N VAL A 36 20.04 17.30 -28.21
CA VAL A 36 19.51 17.91 -29.46
C VAL A 36 20.49 18.94 -30.06
N ALA A 37 21.27 19.63 -29.24
CA ALA A 37 22.25 20.61 -29.70
C ALA A 37 23.50 19.96 -30.35
N VAL A 38 23.90 18.77 -29.90
CA VAL A 38 25.13 18.10 -30.35
C VAL A 38 24.84 17.01 -31.39
N VAL A 39 23.71 16.29 -31.26
CA VAL A 39 23.38 15.16 -32.12
C VAL A 39 22.26 15.56 -33.11
N PRO A 40 22.45 15.31 -34.42
CA PRO A 40 21.37 15.54 -35.42
C PRO A 40 20.11 14.73 -35.06
N LEU A 41 18.94 15.34 -35.25
CA LEU A 41 17.66 14.72 -34.91
C LEU A 41 17.42 13.35 -35.56
N ALA A 42 17.92 13.15 -36.78
CA ALA A 42 17.84 11.85 -37.45
C ALA A 42 18.62 10.76 -36.68
N THR A 43 19.83 11.08 -36.25
CA THR A 43 20.69 10.16 -35.50
C THR A 43 20.18 9.89 -34.10
N VAL A 44 19.46 10.84 -33.47
CA VAL A 44 18.79 10.63 -32.18
C VAL A 44 17.77 9.50 -32.28
N GLY A 45 17.02 9.43 -33.39
CA GLY A 45 16.06 8.37 -33.64
C GLY A 45 16.69 6.98 -33.79
N GLU A 46 17.89 6.90 -34.39
CA GLU A 46 18.62 5.63 -34.60
C GLU A 46 19.30 5.12 -33.34
N HIS A 47 19.70 6.01 -32.43
CA HIS A 47 20.46 5.68 -31.22
C HIS A 47 19.68 5.91 -29.91
N GLN A 48 18.36 5.78 -29.92
CA GLN A 48 17.50 6.05 -28.74
C GLN A 48 17.95 5.29 -27.49
N GLU A 49 18.38 4.05 -27.63
CA GLU A 49 18.78 3.18 -26.51
C GLU A 49 20.16 3.52 -25.94
N THR A 50 21.04 4.13 -26.76
CA THR A 50 22.45 4.37 -26.41
C THR A 50 22.86 5.83 -26.59
N LEU A 51 21.90 6.75 -26.59
CA LEU A 51 22.09 8.16 -26.93
C LEU A 51 23.19 8.84 -26.12
N LEU A 52 23.24 8.61 -24.80
CA LEU A 52 24.26 9.20 -23.94
C LEU A 52 25.66 8.67 -24.24
N SER A 53 25.79 7.37 -24.53
CA SER A 53 27.06 6.77 -24.91
C SER A 53 27.50 7.29 -26.28
N HIS A 54 26.57 7.45 -27.24
CA HIS A 54 26.84 8.03 -28.55
C HIS A 54 27.27 9.50 -28.44
N LEU A 55 26.60 10.28 -27.60
CA LEU A 55 27.01 11.66 -27.27
C LEU A 55 28.43 11.71 -26.69
N GLY A 56 28.73 10.80 -25.78
CA GLY A 56 30.08 10.66 -25.20
C GLY A 56 31.13 10.35 -26.27
N GLN A 57 30.82 9.47 -27.23
CA GLN A 57 31.67 9.14 -28.33
C GLN A 57 31.96 10.35 -29.23
N MET A 58 30.95 11.13 -29.55
CA MET A 58 31.09 12.34 -30.39
C MET A 58 31.89 13.45 -29.70
N THR A 59 31.78 13.61 -28.38
CA THR A 59 32.39 14.71 -27.63
C THR A 59 33.75 14.38 -27.05
N GLY A 60 33.94 13.16 -26.52
CA GLY A 60 35.18 12.75 -25.84
C GLY A 60 35.83 11.49 -26.39
N GLY A 61 35.25 10.91 -27.45
CA GLY A 61 35.77 9.69 -28.08
C GLY A 61 35.42 8.38 -27.34
N PRO A 62 36.05 7.24 -27.78
CA PRO A 62 35.61 5.91 -27.31
C PRO A 62 35.77 5.69 -25.81
N TRP A 63 36.75 6.31 -25.17
CA TRP A 63 36.98 6.16 -23.74
C TRP A 63 35.79 6.71 -22.92
N LEU A 64 35.23 7.89 -23.30
CA LEU A 64 34.12 8.52 -22.62
C LEU A 64 32.83 7.71 -22.84
N ALA A 65 32.59 7.20 -24.05
CA ALA A 65 31.49 6.29 -24.36
C ALA A 65 31.53 5.03 -23.47
N THR A 66 32.73 4.45 -23.27
CA THR A 66 32.90 3.28 -22.40
C THR A 66 32.61 3.59 -20.94
N VAL A 67 33.10 4.72 -20.42
CA VAL A 67 32.84 5.14 -19.05
C VAL A 67 31.31 5.37 -18.83
N ILE A 68 30.67 6.06 -19.76
CA ILE A 68 29.20 6.27 -19.71
C ILE A 68 28.43 4.95 -19.74
N SER A 69 28.85 3.99 -20.54
CA SER A 69 28.23 2.67 -20.63
C SER A 69 28.41 1.86 -19.33
N ILE A 70 29.56 1.89 -18.70
CA ILE A 70 29.80 1.24 -17.40
C ILE A 70 28.95 1.90 -16.31
N ASP A 71 28.94 3.23 -16.28
CA ASP A 71 28.09 3.99 -15.34
C ASP A 71 26.61 3.65 -15.50
N ALA A 72 26.12 3.62 -16.74
CA ALA A 72 24.74 3.23 -17.05
C ALA A 72 24.39 1.82 -16.54
N VAL A 73 25.25 0.84 -16.76
CA VAL A 73 25.06 -0.53 -16.26
C VAL A 73 24.99 -0.54 -14.73
N THR A 74 25.87 0.18 -14.06
CA THR A 74 25.93 0.25 -12.59
C THR A 74 24.66 0.90 -12.03
N VAL A 75 24.27 2.05 -12.58
CA VAL A 75 23.06 2.80 -12.15
C VAL A 75 21.79 1.99 -12.41
N LEU A 76 21.65 1.39 -13.60
CA LEU A 76 20.49 0.56 -13.94
C LEU A 76 20.39 -0.69 -13.06
N SER A 77 21.51 -1.33 -12.75
CA SER A 77 21.53 -2.48 -11.82
C SER A 77 21.09 -2.07 -10.44
N GLY A 78 21.53 -0.91 -9.94
CA GLY A 78 21.06 -0.33 -8.69
C GLY A 78 19.57 0.00 -8.71
N ALA A 79 19.05 0.53 -9.82
CA ALA A 79 17.64 0.83 -10.00
C ALA A 79 16.75 -0.43 -9.95
N VAL A 80 17.21 -1.52 -10.58
CA VAL A 80 16.54 -2.83 -10.50
C VAL A 80 16.47 -3.31 -9.06
N LEU A 81 17.59 -3.31 -8.34
CA LEU A 81 17.63 -3.72 -6.93
C LEU A 81 16.69 -2.89 -6.06
N THR A 82 16.72 -1.58 -6.23
CA THR A 82 15.83 -0.64 -5.51
C THR A 82 14.36 -0.92 -5.80
N SER A 83 14.01 -1.30 -7.02
CA SER A 83 12.65 -1.67 -7.40
C SER A 83 12.17 -2.92 -6.66
N PHE A 84 13.03 -3.95 -6.50
CA PHE A 84 12.72 -5.14 -5.72
C PHE A 84 12.47 -4.82 -4.24
N VAL A 85 13.32 -3.98 -3.65
CA VAL A 85 13.16 -3.51 -2.25
C VAL A 85 11.85 -2.72 -2.11
N GLY A 86 11.59 -1.77 -3.00
CA GLY A 86 10.40 -0.94 -3.00
C GLY A 86 9.11 -1.74 -3.11
N VAL A 87 9.04 -2.69 -4.06
CA VAL A 87 7.87 -3.55 -4.24
C VAL A 87 7.68 -4.47 -3.03
N SER A 88 8.77 -5.04 -2.49
CA SER A 88 8.68 -5.92 -1.32
C SER A 88 8.05 -5.21 -0.14
N GLY A 89 8.54 -4.04 0.20
CA GLY A 89 8.00 -3.24 1.26
C GLY A 89 6.51 -2.86 0.97
N LEU A 90 6.07 -2.41 -0.29
CA LEU A 90 4.68 -2.09 -0.68
C LEU A 90 3.74 -3.27 -0.47
N ILE A 91 4.07 -4.37 -1.04
CA ILE A 91 3.22 -5.56 -0.94
C ILE A 91 3.15 -6.04 0.53
N LYS A 92 4.28 -5.98 1.28
CA LYS A 92 4.28 -6.28 2.72
C LYS A 92 3.28 -5.38 3.46
N ARG A 93 3.30 -4.07 3.23
CA ARG A 93 2.37 -3.14 3.85
C ARG A 93 0.92 -3.43 3.46
N MET A 94 0.64 -3.60 2.16
CA MET A 94 -0.69 -3.94 1.67
C MET A 94 -1.19 -5.29 2.20
N ALA A 95 -0.31 -6.26 2.42
CA ALA A 95 -0.67 -7.55 3.03
C ALA A 95 -0.95 -7.40 4.53
N LEU A 96 -0.22 -6.54 5.24
CA LEU A 96 -0.54 -6.16 6.63
C LEU A 96 -1.91 -5.47 6.72
N ASP A 97 -2.25 -4.64 5.76
CA ASP A 97 -3.56 -3.97 5.67
C ASP A 97 -4.65 -4.88 5.06
N ARG A 98 -4.37 -6.19 4.88
CA ARG A 98 -5.27 -7.22 4.35
C ARG A 98 -5.79 -6.99 2.92
N ILE A 99 -5.19 -6.09 2.19
CA ILE A 99 -5.50 -5.84 0.77
C ILE A 99 -4.95 -6.99 -0.10
N TRP A 100 -3.87 -7.65 0.37
CA TRP A 100 -3.28 -8.83 -0.25
C TRP A 100 -3.28 -10.03 0.71
N PRO A 101 -3.20 -11.28 0.18
CA PRO A 101 -3.16 -12.47 1.02
C PRO A 101 -2.02 -12.43 2.03
N GLN A 102 -2.31 -12.74 3.29
CA GLN A 102 -1.30 -12.76 4.36
C GLN A 102 -0.21 -13.83 4.17
N ALA A 103 -0.44 -14.81 3.29
CA ALA A 103 0.58 -15.77 2.91
C ALA A 103 1.85 -15.11 2.35
N LEU A 104 1.74 -13.90 1.77
CA LEU A 104 2.85 -13.12 1.27
C LEU A 104 3.78 -12.59 2.38
N LEU A 105 3.32 -12.53 3.62
CA LEU A 105 4.12 -12.10 4.78
C LEU A 105 5.12 -13.15 5.25
N LYS A 106 5.09 -14.37 4.69
CA LYS A 106 6.05 -15.42 5.06
C LYS A 106 7.47 -14.98 4.76
N GLU A 107 8.29 -14.98 5.81
CA GLU A 107 9.70 -14.62 5.75
C GLU A 107 10.58 -15.87 5.70
N ASN A 108 11.70 -15.75 5.03
CA ASN A 108 12.75 -16.75 5.07
C ASN A 108 13.61 -16.58 6.33
N ARG A 109 14.61 -17.47 6.55
CA ARG A 109 15.54 -17.40 7.71
C ARG A 109 16.33 -16.09 7.79
N ARG A 110 16.34 -15.27 6.73
CA ARG A 110 17.05 -13.99 6.65
C ARG A 110 16.10 -12.78 6.76
N GLY A 111 14.82 -13.00 7.11
CA GLY A 111 13.82 -11.93 7.25
C GLY A 111 13.28 -11.38 5.92
N ALA A 112 13.58 -12.01 4.77
CA ALA A 112 13.07 -11.54 3.47
C ALA A 112 11.77 -12.24 3.10
N ASN A 113 10.80 -11.48 2.59
CA ASN A 113 9.52 -11.98 2.08
C ASN A 113 9.70 -12.61 0.69
N TYR A 114 10.21 -13.83 0.64
CA TYR A 114 10.64 -14.50 -0.59
C TYR A 114 9.52 -14.71 -1.62
N LEU A 115 8.27 -14.90 -1.18
CA LEU A 115 7.12 -15.04 -2.08
C LEU A 115 6.85 -13.77 -2.87
N ILE A 116 6.97 -12.60 -2.24
CA ILE A 116 6.80 -11.31 -2.90
C ILE A 116 7.87 -11.14 -3.98
N LEU A 117 9.12 -11.41 -3.62
CA LEU A 117 10.24 -11.28 -4.55
C LEU A 117 10.10 -12.22 -5.75
N LEU A 118 9.67 -13.48 -5.52
CA LEU A 118 9.45 -14.47 -6.57
C LEU A 118 8.31 -14.05 -7.51
N ILE A 119 7.17 -13.62 -6.97
CA ILE A 119 6.02 -13.17 -7.76
C ILE A 119 6.41 -11.96 -8.59
N PHE A 120 7.11 -10.98 -7.99
CA PHE A 120 7.57 -9.80 -8.72
C PHE A 120 8.56 -10.16 -9.83
N PHE A 121 9.50 -11.06 -9.58
CA PHE A 121 10.42 -11.57 -10.59
C PHE A 121 9.69 -12.22 -11.76
N LEU A 122 8.74 -13.12 -11.49
CA LEU A 122 7.94 -13.79 -12.52
C LEU A 122 7.10 -12.78 -13.33
N LEU A 123 6.57 -11.76 -12.67
CA LEU A 123 5.84 -10.67 -13.32
C LEU A 123 6.77 -9.88 -14.26
N CYS A 124 7.97 -9.52 -13.83
CA CYS A 124 8.95 -8.86 -14.69
C CYS A 124 9.31 -9.71 -15.91
N VAL A 125 9.55 -11.01 -15.71
CA VAL A 125 9.87 -11.94 -16.81
C VAL A 125 8.69 -12.05 -17.79
N SER A 126 7.45 -12.12 -17.28
CA SER A 126 6.26 -12.20 -18.13
C SER A 126 6.05 -10.94 -18.97
N ILE A 127 6.26 -9.75 -18.38
CA ILE A 127 6.18 -8.47 -19.12
C ILE A 127 7.25 -8.44 -20.22
N LEU A 128 8.49 -8.81 -19.88
CA LEU A 128 9.59 -8.87 -20.84
C LEU A 128 9.29 -9.84 -21.99
N ALA A 129 8.69 -10.99 -21.72
CA ALA A 129 8.29 -11.96 -22.73
C ALA A 129 7.17 -11.43 -23.65
N ILE A 130 6.14 -10.81 -23.08
CA ILE A 130 5.02 -10.24 -23.86
C ILE A 130 5.49 -9.08 -24.74
N THR A 131 6.33 -8.19 -24.21
CA THR A 131 6.88 -7.05 -24.95
C THR A 131 8.05 -7.44 -25.87
N ARG A 132 8.46 -8.72 -25.86
CA ARG A 132 9.63 -9.24 -26.63
C ARG A 132 10.90 -8.44 -26.37
N GLY A 133 11.03 -7.84 -25.19
CA GLY A 133 12.18 -7.01 -24.82
C GLY A 133 12.30 -5.68 -25.58
N GLN A 134 11.27 -5.26 -26.30
CA GLN A 134 11.31 -3.97 -27.02
C GLN A 134 11.25 -2.81 -26.02
N LEU A 135 12.30 -1.99 -25.99
CA LEU A 135 12.44 -0.89 -25.04
C LEU A 135 11.32 0.15 -25.19
N GLU A 136 10.92 0.44 -26.42
CA GLU A 136 9.86 1.41 -26.71
C GLU A 136 8.51 0.96 -26.11
N THR A 137 8.15 -0.32 -26.29
CA THR A 137 6.93 -0.90 -25.71
C THR A 137 6.98 -0.90 -24.19
N LEU A 138 8.13 -1.30 -23.60
CA LEU A 138 8.33 -1.27 -22.14
C LEU A 138 8.18 0.15 -21.59
N ALA A 139 8.79 1.14 -22.22
CA ALA A 139 8.72 2.53 -21.84
C ALA A 139 7.29 3.08 -21.96
N GLY A 140 6.55 2.69 -23.00
CA GLY A 140 5.15 3.07 -23.19
C GLY A 140 4.24 2.49 -22.11
N VAL A 141 4.35 1.20 -21.82
CA VAL A 141 3.59 0.54 -20.74
C VAL A 141 3.94 1.14 -19.39
N TYR A 142 5.23 1.40 -19.13
CA TYR A 142 5.68 2.08 -17.91
C TYR A 142 5.02 3.47 -17.78
N THR A 143 5.01 4.25 -18.85
CA THR A 143 4.44 5.60 -18.84
C THR A 143 2.94 5.59 -18.52
N ILE A 144 2.17 4.68 -19.13
CA ILE A 144 0.75 4.53 -18.83
C ILE A 144 0.55 4.11 -17.38
N SER A 145 1.33 3.14 -16.89
CA SER A 145 1.28 2.67 -15.50
C SER A 145 1.59 3.79 -14.52
N PHE A 146 2.66 4.54 -14.77
CA PHE A 146 3.09 5.65 -13.92
C PHE A 146 2.05 6.77 -13.87
N LEU A 147 1.54 7.21 -15.01
CA LEU A 147 0.50 8.25 -15.07
C LEU A 147 -0.78 7.79 -14.41
N SER A 148 -1.18 6.52 -14.56
CA SER A 148 -2.34 5.96 -13.87
C SER A 148 -2.17 5.98 -12.35
N VAL A 149 -1.01 5.59 -11.83
CA VAL A 149 -0.71 5.67 -10.38
C VAL A 149 -0.75 7.13 -9.89
N MET A 150 -0.20 8.07 -10.67
CA MET A 150 -0.25 9.51 -10.33
C MET A 150 -1.69 10.04 -10.31
N ALA A 151 -2.55 9.60 -11.23
CA ALA A 151 -3.97 9.96 -11.24
C ALA A 151 -4.68 9.43 -9.99
N PHE A 152 -4.49 8.14 -9.64
CA PHE A 152 -5.05 7.56 -8.43
C PHE A 152 -4.53 8.23 -7.16
N PHE A 153 -3.24 8.59 -7.13
CA PHE A 153 -2.66 9.35 -6.01
C PHE A 153 -3.31 10.73 -5.85
N ALA A 154 -3.52 11.45 -6.95
CA ALA A 154 -4.19 12.75 -6.91
C ALA A 154 -5.66 12.63 -6.45
N ILE A 155 -6.40 11.63 -6.96
CA ILE A 155 -7.77 11.32 -6.53
C ILE A 155 -7.78 10.95 -5.04
N GLY A 156 -6.88 10.08 -4.58
CA GLY A 156 -6.74 9.71 -3.18
C GLY A 156 -6.47 10.91 -2.27
N ASN A 157 -5.60 11.83 -2.69
CA ASN A 157 -5.36 13.09 -1.96
C ASN A 157 -6.62 13.95 -1.88
N PHE A 158 -7.41 14.00 -2.94
CA PHE A 158 -8.67 14.74 -2.95
C PHE A 158 -9.68 14.13 -1.96
N LEU A 159 -9.84 12.81 -2.00
CA LEU A 159 -10.73 12.08 -1.07
C LEU A 159 -10.30 12.24 0.38
N LEU A 160 -8.99 12.18 0.66
CA LEU A 160 -8.46 12.40 2.01
C LEU A 160 -8.75 13.80 2.55
N LYS A 161 -8.75 14.82 1.69
CA LYS A 161 -9.09 16.18 2.09
C LYS A 161 -10.56 16.33 2.49
N ILE A 162 -11.46 15.57 1.83
CA ILE A 162 -12.90 15.61 2.10
C ILE A 162 -13.24 14.73 3.31
N LYS A 163 -12.81 13.47 3.30
CA LYS A 163 -13.22 12.49 4.30
C LYS A 163 -12.43 12.56 5.62
N ARG A 164 -11.18 13.04 5.58
CA ARG A 164 -10.26 13.04 6.73
C ARG A 164 -9.55 14.38 6.88
N ALA A 165 -10.31 15.45 7.04
CA ALA A 165 -9.80 16.83 7.16
C ALA A 165 -8.91 17.03 8.39
N THR A 166 -9.13 16.27 9.47
CA THR A 166 -8.47 16.39 10.78
C THR A 166 -7.10 15.68 10.86
N LEU A 167 -6.65 14.98 9.79
CA LEU A 167 -5.33 14.36 9.79
C LEU A 167 -4.22 15.40 9.90
N PRO A 168 -3.26 15.22 10.82
CA PRO A 168 -2.09 16.08 10.90
C PRO A 168 -1.27 16.00 9.62
N ARG A 169 -1.04 17.13 8.98
CA ARG A 169 -0.32 17.24 7.71
C ARG A 169 0.86 18.18 7.87
N PRO A 170 2.09 17.69 7.82
CA PRO A 170 3.28 18.54 7.94
C PRO A 170 3.42 19.50 6.75
N VAL A 171 2.86 19.16 5.58
CA VAL A 171 2.83 20.01 4.39
C VAL A 171 1.44 20.00 3.79
N TYR A 172 0.88 21.17 3.53
CA TYR A 172 -0.43 21.33 2.94
C TYR A 172 -0.33 21.70 1.46
N ALA A 173 -0.83 20.81 0.59
CA ALA A 173 -1.02 21.14 -0.82
C ALA A 173 -2.42 21.74 -1.03
N GLY A 174 -2.53 22.86 -1.74
CA GLY A 174 -3.81 23.49 -2.08
C GLY A 174 -4.69 22.56 -2.91
N VAL A 175 -6.02 22.70 -2.80
CA VAL A 175 -6.97 21.92 -3.62
C VAL A 175 -6.76 22.19 -5.11
N LEU A 176 -6.54 23.44 -5.46
CA LEU A 176 -6.27 23.86 -6.84
C LEU A 176 -5.02 23.20 -7.42
N SER A 177 -3.94 23.12 -6.62
CA SER A 177 -2.69 22.48 -7.06
C SER A 177 -2.89 20.99 -7.36
N VAL A 178 -3.64 20.28 -6.51
CA VAL A 178 -3.96 18.86 -6.73
C VAL A 178 -4.84 18.68 -7.96
N PHE A 179 -5.81 19.57 -8.15
CA PHE A 179 -6.68 19.55 -9.34
C PHE A 179 -5.91 19.78 -10.63
N LEU A 180 -5.05 20.80 -10.69
CA LEU A 180 -4.20 21.09 -11.84
C LEU A 180 -3.24 19.93 -12.15
N ALA A 181 -2.66 19.33 -11.11
CA ALA A 181 -1.82 18.15 -11.27
C ALA A 181 -2.62 16.97 -11.86
N LEU A 182 -3.83 16.71 -11.37
CA LEU A 182 -4.70 15.66 -11.90
C LEU A 182 -5.04 15.90 -13.38
N VAL A 183 -5.42 17.13 -13.74
CA VAL A 183 -5.72 17.49 -15.14
C VAL A 183 -4.49 17.27 -16.01
N GLY A 184 -3.30 17.73 -15.60
CA GLY A 184 -2.06 17.51 -16.35
C GLY A 184 -1.75 16.03 -16.56
N VAL A 185 -1.92 15.21 -15.53
CA VAL A 185 -1.71 13.75 -15.60
C VAL A 185 -2.72 13.10 -16.57
N LEU A 186 -4.00 13.48 -16.52
CA LEU A 186 -5.04 12.93 -17.41
C LEU A 186 -4.80 13.33 -18.87
N VAL A 187 -4.37 14.55 -19.13
CA VAL A 187 -3.97 14.99 -20.48
C VAL A 187 -2.78 14.18 -20.99
N GLY A 188 -1.76 13.97 -20.15
CA GLY A 188 -0.61 13.15 -20.50
C GLY A 188 -0.99 11.69 -20.77
N LEU A 189 -1.88 11.12 -19.96
CA LEU A 189 -2.40 9.76 -20.14
C LEU A 189 -3.19 9.65 -21.47
N TYR A 190 -4.08 10.58 -21.72
CA TYR A 190 -4.85 10.63 -22.98
C TYR A 190 -3.94 10.71 -24.20
N GLY A 191 -2.93 11.59 -24.18
CA GLY A 191 -1.97 11.73 -25.27
C GLY A 191 -1.18 10.44 -25.53
N ASN A 192 -0.75 9.76 -24.48
CA ASN A 192 -0.01 8.51 -24.57
C ASN A 192 -0.86 7.37 -25.16
N VAL A 193 -2.09 7.20 -24.65
CA VAL A 193 -3.03 6.19 -25.14
C VAL A 193 -3.44 6.45 -26.59
N ARG A 194 -3.62 7.72 -26.97
CA ARG A 194 -3.98 8.06 -28.35
C ARG A 194 -2.85 7.79 -29.35
N LYS A 195 -1.61 7.98 -28.91
CA LYS A 195 -0.43 7.75 -29.77
C LYS A 195 -0.20 6.25 -29.99
N ASN A 196 -0.28 5.45 -28.94
CA ASN A 196 0.05 4.02 -28.96
C ASN A 196 -0.97 3.22 -28.14
N PRO A 197 -2.17 2.91 -28.68
CA PRO A 197 -3.23 2.23 -27.93
C PRO A 197 -2.87 0.79 -27.53
N GLU A 198 -1.93 0.16 -28.21
CA GLU A 198 -1.44 -1.19 -27.91
C GLU A 198 -0.76 -1.28 -26.54
N TYR A 199 -0.09 -0.23 -26.07
CA TYR A 199 0.51 -0.22 -24.75
C TYR A 199 -0.53 -0.22 -23.64
N LEU A 200 -1.73 0.36 -23.89
CA LEU A 200 -2.86 0.28 -22.98
C LEU A 200 -3.35 -1.17 -22.81
N ILE A 201 -3.36 -1.94 -23.89
CA ILE A 201 -3.80 -3.34 -23.85
C ILE A 201 -2.86 -4.15 -22.94
N VAL A 202 -1.55 -4.00 -23.12
CA VAL A 202 -0.56 -4.66 -22.26
C VAL A 202 -0.73 -4.22 -20.79
N PHE A 203 -0.91 -2.92 -20.54
CA PHE A 203 -1.16 -2.43 -19.19
C PHE A 203 -2.41 -3.08 -18.56
N LEU A 204 -3.53 -3.12 -19.28
CA LEU A 204 -4.79 -3.67 -18.79
C LEU A 204 -4.70 -5.17 -18.52
N GLN A 205 -3.91 -5.93 -19.28
CA GLN A 205 -3.68 -7.36 -19.05
C GLN A 205 -3.09 -7.65 -17.67
N TYR A 206 -2.32 -6.72 -17.09
CA TYR A 206 -1.78 -6.84 -15.75
C TYR A 206 -2.61 -6.12 -14.70
N PHE A 207 -3.13 -4.95 -15.04
CA PHE A 207 -3.90 -4.12 -14.13
C PHE A 207 -5.23 -4.76 -13.73
N LEU A 208 -6.00 -5.29 -14.69
CA LEU A 208 -7.31 -5.87 -14.41
C LEU A 208 -7.24 -7.11 -13.50
N PRO A 209 -6.33 -8.10 -13.72
CA PRO A 209 -6.17 -9.20 -12.79
C PRO A 209 -5.73 -8.74 -11.38
N ALA A 210 -4.85 -7.75 -11.28
CA ALA A 210 -4.43 -7.22 -9.98
C ALA A 210 -5.61 -6.57 -9.23
N VAL A 211 -6.42 -5.76 -9.92
CA VAL A 211 -7.63 -5.15 -9.35
C VAL A 211 -8.65 -6.24 -8.94
N LEU A 212 -8.82 -7.27 -9.75
CA LEU A 212 -9.72 -8.39 -9.45
C LEU A 212 -9.29 -9.15 -8.20
N VAL A 213 -7.99 -9.41 -8.04
CA VAL A 213 -7.45 -10.03 -6.82
C VAL A 213 -7.70 -9.14 -5.61
N ILE A 214 -7.43 -7.84 -5.72
CA ILE A 214 -7.69 -6.89 -4.62
C ILE A 214 -9.18 -6.88 -4.26
N TYR A 215 -10.07 -6.79 -5.26
CA TYR A 215 -11.52 -6.81 -5.04
C TYR A 215 -11.96 -8.11 -4.37
N ALA A 216 -11.46 -9.25 -4.86
CA ALA A 216 -11.74 -10.56 -4.26
C ALA A 216 -11.26 -10.66 -2.80
N MET A 217 -10.14 -10.04 -2.47
CA MET A 217 -9.64 -10.00 -1.10
C MET A 217 -10.46 -9.06 -0.19
N LEU A 218 -10.95 -7.95 -0.71
CA LEU A 218 -11.83 -7.03 0.01
C LEU A 218 -13.20 -7.65 0.26
N GLU A 219 -13.77 -8.30 -0.76
CA GLU A 219 -15.11 -8.92 -0.71
C GLU A 219 -15.08 -10.43 -0.39
N ARG A 220 -14.02 -10.91 0.24
CA ARG A 220 -13.77 -12.35 0.45
C ARG A 220 -14.91 -13.07 1.16
N ILE A 221 -15.61 -12.44 2.11
CA ILE A 221 -16.75 -13.06 2.80
C ILE A 221 -17.97 -13.09 1.90
N ALA A 222 -18.27 -12.02 1.16
CA ALA A 222 -19.35 -12.01 0.19
C ALA A 222 -19.13 -13.09 -0.88
N ILE A 223 -17.91 -13.24 -1.38
CA ILE A 223 -17.52 -14.28 -2.34
C ILE A 223 -17.64 -15.67 -1.73
N LEU A 224 -17.17 -15.90 -0.50
CA LEU A 224 -17.31 -17.18 0.19
C LEU A 224 -18.80 -17.54 0.41
N ASN A 225 -19.63 -16.58 0.77
CA ASN A 225 -21.07 -16.77 0.92
C ASN A 225 -21.74 -17.04 -0.42
N LEU A 226 -21.32 -16.36 -1.50
CA LEU A 226 -21.80 -16.63 -2.86
C LEU A 226 -21.44 -18.06 -3.31
N ILE A 227 -20.20 -18.49 -3.09
CA ILE A 227 -19.76 -19.85 -3.38
C ILE A 227 -20.56 -20.86 -2.57
N LEU A 228 -20.82 -20.59 -1.29
CA LEU A 228 -21.62 -21.43 -0.43
C LEU A 228 -23.08 -21.53 -0.93
N SER A 229 -23.70 -20.40 -1.33
CA SER A 229 -25.06 -20.38 -1.88
C SER A 229 -25.14 -21.09 -3.24
N ALA A 230 -24.14 -20.90 -4.10
CA ALA A 230 -24.05 -21.61 -5.37
C ALA A 230 -23.86 -23.13 -5.15
N ALA A 231 -22.96 -23.51 -4.22
CA ALA A 231 -22.77 -24.91 -3.85
C ALA A 231 -24.04 -25.54 -3.26
N THR A 232 -24.83 -24.82 -2.47
CA THR A 232 -26.12 -25.30 -1.93
C THR A 232 -27.18 -25.44 -3.03
N SER A 233 -27.23 -24.55 -4.01
CA SER A 233 -28.15 -24.63 -5.16
C SER A 233 -27.78 -25.79 -6.10
N PHE A 234 -26.50 -26.08 -6.21
CA PHE A 234 -26.02 -27.31 -6.94
C PHE A 234 -26.20 -28.59 -6.13
N TYR A 235 -26.43 -28.51 -4.81
CA TYR A 235 -26.52 -29.62 -3.87
C TYR A 235 -27.69 -30.55 -4.11
N GLU A 236 -28.82 -30.05 -4.54
CA GLU A 236 -29.96 -30.88 -4.88
C GLU A 236 -29.64 -31.88 -6.01
N ARG A 237 -28.61 -31.59 -6.81
CA ARG A 237 -28.17 -32.45 -7.94
C ARG A 237 -27.02 -33.41 -7.60
N PHE A 238 -26.19 -33.14 -6.55
CA PHE A 238 -24.99 -33.93 -6.21
C PHE A 238 -24.74 -34.06 -4.70
N ARG A 239 -25.65 -34.74 -4.02
CA ARG A 239 -25.75 -34.85 -2.54
C ARG A 239 -24.48 -35.34 -1.80
N ARG A 240 -23.56 -36.09 -2.41
CA ARG A 240 -22.41 -36.71 -1.73
C ARG A 240 -21.15 -35.85 -1.69
N LEU A 241 -20.91 -34.94 -2.64
CA LEU A 241 -19.71 -34.12 -2.73
C LEU A 241 -19.85 -32.79 -1.93
N ALA A 242 -21.07 -32.37 -1.66
CA ALA A 242 -21.34 -31.05 -1.06
C ALA A 242 -21.17 -31.01 0.48
N ILE A 243 -21.29 -32.13 1.19
CA ILE A 243 -21.18 -32.12 2.67
C ILE A 243 -19.78 -31.75 3.14
N SER A 244 -18.73 -32.27 2.46
CA SER A 244 -17.33 -31.95 2.82
C SER A 244 -16.97 -30.50 2.56
N SER A 245 -17.43 -29.90 1.46
CA SER A 245 -17.14 -28.51 1.10
C SER A 245 -17.88 -27.50 1.98
N GLN A 246 -19.12 -27.77 2.37
CA GLN A 246 -19.88 -26.90 3.28
C GLN A 246 -19.23 -26.78 4.65
N VAL A 247 -18.74 -27.88 5.22
CA VAL A 247 -18.05 -27.89 6.51
C VAL A 247 -16.79 -27.03 6.44
N THR A 248 -16.01 -27.16 5.37
CA THR A 248 -14.77 -26.41 5.18
C THR A 248 -15.02 -24.91 4.99
N ILE A 249 -16.01 -24.53 4.16
CA ILE A 249 -16.32 -23.10 3.93
C ILE A 249 -16.91 -22.47 5.18
N ARG A 250 -17.84 -23.13 5.89
CA ARG A 250 -18.36 -22.63 7.17
C ARG A 250 -17.29 -22.49 8.23
N ARG A 251 -16.32 -23.43 8.25
CA ARG A 251 -15.17 -23.32 9.14
C ARG A 251 -14.31 -22.09 8.81
N LEU A 252 -14.00 -21.86 7.51
CA LEU A 252 -13.25 -20.69 7.06
C LEU A 252 -13.96 -19.38 7.40
N VAL A 253 -15.27 -19.28 7.18
CA VAL A 253 -16.08 -18.10 7.55
C VAL A 253 -16.06 -17.90 9.05
N ARG A 254 -16.16 -18.97 9.86
CA ARG A 254 -16.08 -18.88 11.31
C ARG A 254 -14.70 -18.42 11.77
N GLU A 255 -13.62 -19.02 11.26
CA GLU A 255 -12.24 -18.64 11.59
C GLU A 255 -11.94 -17.17 11.21
N LEU A 256 -12.57 -16.63 10.18
CA LEU A 256 -12.46 -15.22 9.82
C LEU A 256 -13.22 -14.31 10.79
N ASN A 257 -14.42 -14.71 11.22
CA ASN A 257 -15.25 -13.92 12.12
C ASN A 257 -14.79 -14.01 13.60
N GLU A 258 -14.12 -15.08 14.00
CA GLU A 258 -13.59 -15.27 15.34
C GLU A 258 -12.24 -14.58 15.59
N GLN A 259 -11.69 -13.87 14.59
CA GLN A 259 -10.46 -13.11 14.77
C GLN A 259 -10.71 -11.96 15.74
N GLU A 260 -9.92 -11.91 16.81
CA GLU A 260 -10.02 -10.90 17.83
C GLU A 260 -9.24 -9.63 17.41
N PHE A 261 -9.88 -8.48 17.56
CA PHE A 261 -9.27 -7.18 17.32
C PHE A 261 -9.09 -6.43 18.62
N VAL A 262 -8.05 -5.63 18.71
CA VAL A 262 -7.72 -4.86 19.91
C VAL A 262 -7.74 -3.38 19.59
N PHE A 263 -8.45 -2.60 20.37
CA PHE A 263 -8.43 -1.14 20.28
C PHE A 263 -7.89 -0.53 21.59
N PHE A 264 -6.84 0.27 21.47
CA PHE A 264 -6.29 0.99 22.61
C PHE A 264 -6.98 2.36 22.76
N THR A 265 -7.59 2.57 23.94
CA THR A 265 -8.28 3.81 24.28
C THR A 265 -7.67 4.50 25.49
N LYS A 266 -7.86 5.80 25.57
CA LYS A 266 -7.65 6.57 26.80
C LYS A 266 -8.91 6.68 27.67
N GLY A 267 -10.05 6.17 27.17
CA GLY A 267 -11.26 5.98 27.96
C GLY A 267 -12.17 7.20 28.15
N ASP A 268 -11.94 8.30 27.50
CA ASP A 268 -12.54 9.58 27.82
C ASP A 268 -13.64 10.06 26.87
N ASN A 269 -13.96 9.34 25.79
CA ASN A 269 -14.94 9.81 24.81
C ASN A 269 -15.73 8.71 24.12
N VAL A 270 -17.02 8.58 24.50
CA VAL A 270 -17.99 7.66 23.88
C VAL A 270 -18.10 7.82 22.38
N ALA A 271 -18.04 9.06 21.89
CA ALA A 271 -18.14 9.32 20.45
C ALA A 271 -16.97 8.71 19.69
N ASN A 272 -15.78 8.67 20.27
CA ASN A 272 -14.63 8.01 19.69
C ASN A 272 -14.79 6.48 19.69
N LEU A 273 -15.28 5.90 20.78
CA LEU A 273 -15.58 4.48 20.88
C LEU A 273 -16.66 4.07 19.87
N ASN A 274 -17.71 4.86 19.74
CA ASN A 274 -18.75 4.63 18.75
C ASN A 274 -18.20 4.66 17.32
N LYS A 275 -17.32 5.60 16.98
CA LYS A 275 -16.66 5.64 15.66
C LYS A 275 -15.83 4.38 15.41
N VAL A 276 -15.14 3.89 16.43
CA VAL A 276 -14.35 2.66 16.32
C VAL A 276 -15.24 1.46 16.08
N MET A 277 -16.35 1.35 16.79
CA MET A 277 -17.32 0.26 16.59
C MET A 277 -17.96 0.29 15.21
N THR A 278 -18.42 1.46 14.76
CA THR A 278 -18.91 1.65 13.39
C THR A 278 -17.85 1.24 12.37
N TYR A 279 -16.59 1.68 12.58
CA TYR A 279 -15.50 1.32 11.69
C TYR A 279 -15.27 -0.19 11.66
N VAL A 280 -15.25 -0.86 12.81
CA VAL A 280 -15.04 -2.31 12.90
C VAL A 280 -16.19 -3.07 12.25
N GLU A 281 -17.43 -2.67 12.51
CA GLU A 281 -18.62 -3.30 11.92
C GLU A 281 -18.67 -3.15 10.39
N GLU A 282 -18.31 -1.97 9.87
CA GLU A 282 -18.38 -1.68 8.44
C GLU A 282 -17.15 -2.18 7.64
N ASN A 283 -15.98 -2.25 8.27
CA ASN A 283 -14.72 -2.44 7.53
C ASN A 283 -13.93 -3.69 7.94
N GLU A 284 -14.28 -4.34 9.06
CA GLU A 284 -13.55 -5.50 9.55
C GLU A 284 -14.45 -6.73 9.62
N PHE A 285 -13.85 -7.88 9.33
CA PHE A 285 -14.53 -9.16 9.42
C PHE A 285 -14.26 -9.79 10.78
N THR A 286 -14.88 -9.23 11.81
CA THR A 286 -14.80 -9.78 13.17
C THR A 286 -16.08 -9.50 13.92
N ASN A 287 -16.39 -10.40 14.85
CA ASN A 287 -17.42 -10.19 15.85
C ASN A 287 -16.84 -10.00 17.26
N ARG A 288 -15.50 -9.88 17.40
CA ARG A 288 -14.81 -9.75 18.68
C ARG A 288 -13.91 -8.53 18.72
N LEU A 289 -14.21 -7.61 19.61
CA LEU A 289 -13.40 -6.40 19.81
C LEU A 289 -13.01 -6.28 21.29
N LYS A 290 -11.69 -6.30 21.52
CA LYS A 290 -11.11 -6.07 22.85
C LYS A 290 -10.71 -4.60 22.96
N ILE A 291 -11.34 -3.88 23.89
CA ILE A 291 -11.03 -2.47 24.18
C ILE A 291 -10.07 -2.46 25.37
N VAL A 292 -8.86 -1.94 25.15
CA VAL A 292 -7.80 -1.90 26.14
C VAL A 292 -7.58 -0.47 26.60
N MET A 293 -7.72 -0.24 27.89
CA MET A 293 -7.39 1.01 28.55
C MET A 293 -6.13 0.84 29.38
N LEU A 294 -5.13 1.67 29.09
CA LEU A 294 -3.90 1.72 29.85
C LEU A 294 -4.01 2.76 30.95
N LEU A 295 -3.85 2.33 32.18
CA LEU A 295 -3.91 3.20 33.36
C LEU A 295 -2.46 3.41 33.90
N PRO A 296 -1.95 4.63 33.88
CA PRO A 296 -0.74 5.00 34.65
C PRO A 296 -0.96 4.74 36.14
N GLU A 297 0.13 4.56 36.88
CA GLU A 297 0.05 4.34 38.34
C GLU A 297 -0.70 5.50 39.03
N GLY A 298 -1.78 5.16 39.73
CA GLY A 298 -2.61 6.11 40.50
C GLY A 298 -3.82 6.66 39.77
N GLU A 299 -4.04 6.32 38.51
CA GLU A 299 -5.26 6.67 37.78
C GLU A 299 -6.35 5.59 37.93
N VAL A 300 -7.61 6.03 37.97
CA VAL A 300 -8.78 5.17 38.11
C VAL A 300 -9.61 5.25 36.83
N VAL A 301 -10.28 4.15 36.49
CA VAL A 301 -11.21 4.11 35.32
C VAL A 301 -12.29 5.18 35.52
N PRO A 302 -12.56 6.03 34.51
CA PRO A 302 -13.63 7.01 34.57
C PRO A 302 -14.99 6.33 34.86
N GLU A 303 -15.73 6.83 35.85
CA GLU A 303 -17.00 6.21 36.30
C GLU A 303 -18.05 6.05 35.18
N GLY A 304 -18.08 6.99 34.22
CA GLY A 304 -18.98 6.95 33.07
C GLY A 304 -18.65 5.89 32.02
N LEU A 305 -17.38 5.49 31.91
CA LEU A 305 -16.91 4.65 30.80
C LEU A 305 -17.58 3.26 30.76
N LEU A 306 -17.80 2.63 31.90
CA LEU A 306 -18.45 1.32 31.94
C LEU A 306 -19.91 1.40 31.49
N ASN A 307 -20.63 2.45 31.91
CA ASN A 307 -22.01 2.68 31.45
C ASN A 307 -22.05 2.93 29.93
N ASP A 308 -21.12 3.70 29.44
CA ASP A 308 -20.99 4.01 28.02
C ASP A 308 -20.69 2.75 27.20
N LEU A 309 -19.80 1.89 27.67
CA LEU A 309 -19.53 0.60 27.06
C LEU A 309 -20.74 -0.33 27.05
N HIS A 310 -21.54 -0.36 28.11
CA HIS A 310 -22.79 -1.12 28.14
C HIS A 310 -23.84 -0.59 27.14
N VAL A 311 -23.91 0.72 26.95
CA VAL A 311 -24.79 1.31 25.92
C VAL A 311 -24.32 0.92 24.53
N LEU A 312 -23.02 0.98 24.27
CA LEU A 312 -22.43 0.61 23.00
C LEU A 312 -22.56 -0.89 22.70
N ASP A 313 -22.36 -1.75 23.68
CA ASP A 313 -22.54 -3.20 23.53
C ASP A 313 -23.98 -3.54 23.08
N ARG A 314 -24.98 -2.84 23.63
CA ARG A 314 -26.38 -2.97 23.17
C ARG A 314 -26.65 -2.40 21.79
N ALA A 315 -25.94 -1.33 21.42
CA ALA A 315 -26.10 -0.69 20.10
C ALA A 315 -25.49 -1.52 18.96
N TYR A 316 -24.48 -2.36 19.27
CA TYR A 316 -23.78 -3.21 18.33
C TYR A 316 -23.89 -4.70 18.67
N PRO A 317 -25.08 -5.32 18.54
CA PRO A 317 -25.34 -6.69 18.99
C PRO A 317 -24.54 -7.76 18.25
N ASN A 318 -23.96 -7.42 17.09
CA ASN A 318 -23.11 -8.31 16.31
C ASN A 318 -21.65 -8.32 16.75
N LEU A 319 -21.24 -7.33 17.58
CA LEU A 319 -19.90 -7.21 18.11
C LEU A 319 -19.84 -7.63 19.56
N HIS A 320 -19.00 -8.60 19.86
CA HIS A 320 -18.72 -9.02 21.26
C HIS A 320 -17.59 -8.15 21.82
N LEU A 321 -17.94 -7.31 22.81
CA LEU A 321 -17.01 -6.36 23.42
C LEU A 321 -16.38 -6.94 24.68
N GLU A 322 -15.07 -6.92 24.74
CA GLU A 322 -14.31 -7.21 25.94
C GLU A 322 -13.54 -5.98 26.40
N PHE A 323 -13.76 -5.52 27.61
CA PHE A 323 -13.04 -4.38 28.16
C PHE A 323 -11.95 -4.85 29.14
N VAL A 324 -10.72 -4.44 28.87
CA VAL A 324 -9.54 -4.81 29.67
C VAL A 324 -8.81 -3.55 30.10
N THR A 325 -8.52 -3.47 31.40
CA THR A 325 -7.67 -2.43 31.98
C THR A 325 -6.31 -3.02 32.35
N MET A 326 -5.25 -2.32 31.99
CA MET A 326 -3.88 -2.77 32.28
C MET A 326 -3.04 -1.60 32.83
N PRO A 327 -2.15 -1.86 33.79
CA PRO A 327 -1.19 -0.87 34.24
C PRO A 327 -0.12 -0.66 33.17
N GLY A 328 0.28 0.58 32.95
CA GLY A 328 1.41 0.91 32.08
C GLY A 328 1.15 2.04 31.09
N THR A 329 2.13 2.30 30.26
CA THR A 329 2.09 3.33 29.22
C THR A 329 2.09 2.70 27.84
N PHE A 330 1.40 3.34 26.90
CA PHE A 330 1.36 2.89 25.51
C PHE A 330 2.73 3.05 24.84
N GLY A 331 3.19 2.00 24.16
CA GLY A 331 4.46 2.02 23.43
C GLY A 331 4.71 0.75 22.62
N PRO A 332 5.76 0.74 21.78
CA PRO A 332 6.09 -0.41 20.92
C PRO A 332 6.34 -1.70 21.69
N GLU A 333 7.01 -1.61 22.84
CA GLU A 333 7.32 -2.78 23.69
C GLU A 333 6.06 -3.43 24.26
N LEU A 334 5.08 -2.61 24.68
CA LEU A 334 3.80 -3.12 25.16
C LEU A 334 3.04 -3.84 24.04
N ILE A 335 3.00 -3.25 22.84
CA ILE A 335 2.35 -3.84 21.68
C ILE A 335 2.98 -5.18 21.32
N GLU A 336 4.31 -5.26 21.31
CA GLU A 336 5.03 -6.52 21.07
C GLU A 336 4.66 -7.58 22.08
N ARG A 337 4.71 -7.24 23.38
CA ARG A 337 4.36 -8.14 24.47
C ARG A 337 2.93 -8.65 24.36
N LEU A 338 1.94 -7.74 24.15
CA LEU A 338 0.54 -8.12 24.05
C LEU A 338 0.26 -8.94 22.78
N SER A 339 0.95 -8.66 21.69
CA SER A 339 0.84 -9.45 20.46
C SER A 339 1.29 -10.89 20.68
N GLN A 340 2.35 -11.10 21.43
CA GLN A 340 2.87 -12.44 21.77
C GLN A 340 2.00 -13.16 22.79
N GLU A 341 1.59 -12.46 23.85
CA GLU A 341 0.79 -13.00 24.96
C GLU A 341 -0.61 -13.44 24.49
N TRP A 342 -1.30 -12.58 23.75
CA TRP A 342 -2.64 -12.87 23.26
C TRP A 342 -2.66 -13.60 21.91
N LYS A 343 -1.51 -13.77 21.28
CA LYS A 343 -1.37 -14.36 19.94
C LYS A 343 -2.18 -13.61 18.89
N ILE A 344 -2.36 -12.31 19.10
CA ILE A 344 -3.06 -11.42 18.19
C ILE A 344 -2.02 -10.66 17.36
N PRO A 345 -2.02 -10.78 16.03
CA PRO A 345 -1.10 -10.04 15.17
C PRO A 345 -1.25 -8.53 15.36
N LYS A 346 -0.14 -7.78 15.34
CA LYS A 346 -0.13 -6.32 15.54
C LYS A 346 -1.02 -5.56 14.56
N ASN A 347 -1.22 -6.09 13.35
CA ASN A 347 -2.12 -5.50 12.35
C ASN A 347 -3.61 -5.66 12.69
N PHE A 348 -3.95 -6.37 13.78
CA PHE A 348 -5.29 -6.44 14.37
C PHE A 348 -5.44 -5.52 15.57
N MET A 349 -4.41 -4.76 15.87
CA MET A 349 -4.40 -3.78 16.93
C MET A 349 -4.60 -2.38 16.34
N PHE A 350 -5.46 -1.60 16.98
CA PHE A 350 -5.88 -0.28 16.52
C PHE A 350 -5.62 0.78 17.59
N ILE A 351 -5.31 1.98 17.12
CA ILE A 351 -5.32 3.19 17.93
C ILE A 351 -6.20 4.25 17.26
N GLY A 352 -6.79 5.12 18.04
CA GLY A 352 -7.44 6.33 17.55
C GLY A 352 -6.40 7.33 17.01
N SER A 353 -6.86 8.39 16.35
CA SER A 353 -5.95 9.45 15.87
C SER A 353 -5.22 10.08 17.05
N PRO A 354 -3.88 9.94 17.15
CA PRO A 354 -3.15 10.33 18.36
C PRO A 354 -2.94 11.82 18.52
N GLY A 355 -3.34 12.64 17.54
CA GLY A 355 -3.09 14.07 17.51
C GLY A 355 -1.60 14.44 17.33
N ASN A 356 -1.29 15.74 17.43
CA ASN A 356 0.07 16.26 17.14
C ASN A 356 1.14 16.00 18.22
N LYS A 357 0.75 15.46 19.38
CA LYS A 357 1.66 15.22 20.54
C LYS A 357 1.99 13.75 20.76
N PHE A 358 1.78 12.91 19.78
CA PHE A 358 2.07 11.48 19.91
C PHE A 358 3.59 11.25 19.82
N PRO A 359 4.21 10.57 20.80
CA PRO A 359 5.66 10.45 20.89
C PRO A 359 6.26 9.47 19.88
N TYR A 360 5.44 8.56 19.31
CA TYR A 360 5.90 7.50 18.43
C TYR A 360 5.51 7.74 16.98
N GLN A 361 6.34 7.30 16.06
CA GLN A 361 5.94 7.17 14.65
C GLN A 361 5.09 5.90 14.49
N ILE A 362 4.11 5.93 13.58
CA ILE A 362 3.24 4.76 13.33
C ILE A 362 4.05 3.55 12.85
N SER A 363 5.15 3.80 12.13
CA SER A 363 6.13 2.78 11.71
C SER A 363 6.78 2.05 12.89
N GLU A 364 7.04 2.73 14.01
CA GLU A 364 7.64 2.15 15.21
C GLU A 364 6.68 1.19 15.94
N LEU A 365 5.39 1.31 15.70
CA LEU A 365 4.37 0.45 16.31
C LEU A 365 4.21 -0.91 15.60
N GLY A 366 5.07 -1.21 14.63
CA GLY A 366 5.20 -2.55 14.05
C GLY A 366 3.97 -3.10 13.32
N GLY A 367 3.09 -2.22 12.79
CA GLY A 367 1.91 -2.62 12.02
C GLY A 367 0.58 -2.34 12.71
N VAL A 368 0.57 -1.68 13.85
CA VAL A 368 -0.67 -1.16 14.47
C VAL A 368 -1.35 -0.19 13.51
N ARG A 369 -2.68 -0.27 13.42
CA ARG A 369 -3.47 0.50 12.44
C ARG A 369 -4.15 1.69 13.12
N LEU A 370 -4.28 2.77 12.38
CA LEU A 370 -4.99 3.97 12.80
C LEU A 370 -6.46 3.89 12.38
N ILE A 371 -7.36 4.08 13.36
CA ILE A 371 -8.78 4.36 13.10
C ILE A 371 -9.03 5.85 13.35
N ILE A 372 -9.66 6.52 12.43
CA ILE A 372 -9.90 7.96 12.49
C ILE A 372 -11.39 8.24 12.32
#